data_1f69e8aea828cf953199ef70997bae1f
#
_entry.id   1f69e8aea828cf953199ef70997bae1f
#
_cell.length_a   1.000
_cell.length_b   1.000
_cell.length_c   1.000
_cell.angle_alpha   90.00
_cell.angle_beta   90.00
_cell.angle_gamma   90.00
#
_symmetry.space_group_name_H-M   'P 1'
#
loop_
_entity.id
_entity.type
_entity.pdbx_description
1 polymer ?
#
loop_
_entity_poly.entity_id
_entity_poly.type
_entity_poly.pdbx_seq_one_letter_code
_entity_poly.pdbx_strand_id
1 'polypeptide(L)'
;MAGLTLTLTPYKGSILLIGALRDLQELLPAIIGSGLPVTHISQLDDVSKPNYSSAQQFEFIGREAMPSDLVGRSAVFIAGDGRANIELAREAHRCGVPVHVVGQPLLSTFQLPDQAGRRDAGLPAGTIYLVGAGPGNPELLTKAALNALEQADIVFYDKLIASAIMDLIPATAARQFVGKSRGHHSMTQDDIGRALVAAARQGLRVVRLKSGDPFIFGRGGEEMIAARQAGIPVVIVPGITAALGCAAAAGIPLTQRLMAGAVTLATGHRSADGRPTDWAQLVGDDRTLVLYMGKDEAPRLTEDLLNAGIGLDMPIALIENGTRTDMRVEIGTLGRLPDLAKLLSPHAPCLIIIGTVVRLSDHWRELAPLVAAAE
;
A
#
# COMPACT_ATOMS: atom_id res chain seq x y z
N MET A 1 -15.31 -2.61 -18.06
CA MET A 1 -15.83 -1.34 -18.63
C MET A 1 -15.11 -0.21 -17.91
N ALA A 2 -14.46 0.70 -18.64
CA ALA A 2 -13.79 1.85 -18.04
C ALA A 2 -14.86 2.80 -17.48
N GLY A 3 -14.87 3.01 -16.17
CA GLY A 3 -15.77 3.95 -15.51
C GLY A 3 -15.36 5.39 -15.80
N LEU A 4 -16.29 6.22 -16.25
CA LEU A 4 -16.12 7.65 -16.37
C LEU A 4 -16.20 8.26 -14.97
N THR A 5 -15.14 8.92 -14.51
CA THR A 5 -15.17 9.68 -13.26
C THR A 5 -15.92 10.99 -13.52
N LEU A 6 -17.11 11.14 -12.95
CA LEU A 6 -17.90 12.37 -13.04
C LEU A 6 -17.50 13.29 -11.88
N THR A 7 -16.84 14.40 -12.17
CA THR A 7 -16.63 15.47 -11.19
C THR A 7 -17.79 16.46 -11.30
N LEU A 8 -18.66 16.51 -10.30
CA LEU A 8 -19.69 17.53 -10.21
C LEU A 8 -19.03 18.84 -9.78
N THR A 9 -18.75 19.71 -10.74
CA THR A 9 -18.24 21.06 -10.44
C THR A 9 -19.41 21.94 -10.01
N PRO A 10 -19.33 22.69 -8.90
CA PRO A 10 -20.41 23.50 -8.38
C PRO A 10 -20.62 24.76 -9.24
N TYR A 11 -21.34 24.62 -10.33
CA TYR A 11 -21.73 25.75 -11.18
C TYR A 11 -23.24 25.88 -11.26
N LYS A 12 -23.87 26.46 -10.20
CA LYS A 12 -25.33 26.69 -10.06
C LYS A 12 -26.17 25.41 -10.12
N GLY A 13 -26.65 24.98 -8.99
CA GLY A 13 -27.57 23.87 -8.83
C GLY A 13 -27.63 23.38 -7.40
N SER A 14 -28.48 22.42 -7.13
CA SER A 14 -28.64 21.82 -5.82
C SER A 14 -28.68 20.28 -5.95
N ILE A 15 -28.40 19.61 -4.87
CA ILE A 15 -28.51 18.16 -4.77
C ILE A 15 -29.86 17.84 -4.12
N LEU A 16 -30.55 16.83 -4.65
CA LEU A 16 -31.78 16.31 -4.07
C LEU A 16 -31.51 14.91 -3.51
N LEU A 17 -31.87 14.72 -2.24
CA LEU A 17 -31.86 13.42 -1.55
C LEU A 17 -33.33 12.98 -1.35
N ILE A 18 -33.65 11.73 -1.70
CA ILE A 18 -34.99 11.15 -1.56
C ILE A 18 -34.88 9.84 -0.79
N GLY A 19 -35.69 9.69 0.26
CA GLY A 19 -35.80 8.50 1.08
C GLY A 19 -35.13 8.62 2.45
N ALA A 20 -35.05 7.51 3.16
CA ALA A 20 -34.55 7.47 4.53
C ALA A 20 -33.08 7.87 4.62
N LEU A 21 -32.75 8.77 5.54
CA LEU A 21 -31.39 9.29 5.68
C LEU A 21 -30.38 8.20 6.08
N ARG A 22 -30.81 7.18 6.86
CA ARG A 22 -29.99 6.04 7.23
C ARG A 22 -29.47 5.27 6.00
N ASP A 23 -30.27 5.20 4.93
CA ASP A 23 -29.92 4.49 3.69
C ASP A 23 -29.02 5.35 2.77
N LEU A 24 -28.89 6.65 3.08
CA LEU A 24 -28.05 7.64 2.40
C LEU A 24 -26.81 8.02 3.21
N GLN A 25 -26.61 7.49 4.41
CA GLN A 25 -25.54 7.89 5.34
C GLN A 25 -24.15 7.82 4.72
N GLU A 26 -23.88 6.80 3.94
CA GLU A 26 -22.57 6.63 3.30
C GLU A 26 -22.26 7.67 2.23
N LEU A 27 -23.30 8.25 1.64
CA LEU A 27 -23.18 9.26 0.59
C LEU A 27 -23.01 10.66 1.15
N LEU A 28 -23.48 10.90 2.37
CA LEU A 28 -23.53 12.23 3.00
C LEU A 28 -22.18 12.95 3.07
N PRO A 29 -21.04 12.30 3.44
CA PRO A 29 -19.76 12.99 3.49
C PRO A 29 -19.33 13.55 2.13
N ALA A 30 -19.56 12.79 1.05
CA ALA A 30 -19.24 13.23 -0.32
C ALA A 30 -20.19 14.32 -0.81
N ILE A 31 -21.48 14.20 -0.48
CA ILE A 31 -22.52 15.18 -0.83
C ILE A 31 -22.27 16.50 -0.09
N ILE A 32 -21.99 16.43 1.21
CA ILE A 32 -21.67 17.60 2.04
C ILE A 32 -20.35 18.24 1.56
N GLY A 33 -19.35 17.44 1.27
CA GLY A 33 -18.05 17.91 0.75
C GLY A 33 -18.14 18.60 -0.63
N SER A 34 -19.27 18.44 -1.36
CA SER A 34 -19.49 19.12 -2.65
C SER A 34 -19.69 20.63 -2.53
N GLY A 35 -20.08 21.13 -1.35
CA GLY A 35 -20.42 22.54 -1.12
C GLY A 35 -21.73 23.01 -1.77
N LEU A 36 -22.48 22.13 -2.47
CA LEU A 36 -23.75 22.47 -3.10
C LEU A 36 -24.90 22.51 -2.08
N PRO A 37 -25.93 23.34 -2.28
CA PRO A 37 -27.18 23.28 -1.50
C PRO A 37 -27.81 21.90 -1.61
N VAL A 38 -28.30 21.36 -0.50
CA VAL A 38 -28.89 20.02 -0.42
C VAL A 38 -30.34 20.14 0.03
N THR A 39 -31.26 19.55 -0.72
CA THR A 39 -32.67 19.38 -0.28
C THR A 39 -32.89 17.89 -0.01
N HIS A 40 -33.38 17.54 1.17
CA HIS A 40 -33.73 16.18 1.53
C HIS A 40 -35.26 16.06 1.67
N ILE A 41 -35.84 15.13 0.93
CA ILE A 41 -37.28 14.82 0.95
C ILE A 41 -37.48 13.40 1.47
N SER A 42 -38.17 13.25 2.59
CA SER A 42 -38.53 11.96 3.19
C SER A 42 -39.82 12.05 3.97
N GLN A 43 -40.51 10.93 4.20
CA GLN A 43 -41.68 10.87 5.07
C GLN A 43 -41.31 11.06 6.54
N LEU A 44 -42.22 11.60 7.35
CA LEU A 44 -41.98 12.09 8.71
C LEU A 44 -41.53 11.07 9.76
N ASP A 45 -41.63 9.77 9.51
CA ASP A 45 -41.34 8.70 10.49
C ASP A 45 -39.85 8.40 10.67
N ASP A 46 -38.96 9.10 9.96
CA ASP A 46 -37.52 8.84 9.95
C ASP A 46 -36.69 10.02 10.48
N VAL A 47 -37.20 10.71 11.51
CA VAL A 47 -36.60 11.94 12.05
C VAL A 47 -35.57 11.63 13.14
N SER A 48 -34.45 11.12 12.79
CA SER A 48 -33.20 11.51 13.46
C SER A 48 -32.66 12.73 12.70
N LYS A 49 -32.96 13.96 13.16
CA LYS A 49 -32.34 15.17 12.60
C LYS A 49 -30.82 15.01 12.67
N PRO A 50 -30.14 14.90 11.55
CA PRO A 50 -28.66 14.88 11.59
C PRO A 50 -28.20 16.25 12.08
N ASN A 51 -27.21 16.25 12.96
CA ASN A 51 -26.58 17.48 13.44
C ASN A 51 -25.66 17.98 12.33
N TYR A 52 -26.21 18.67 11.33
CA TYR A 52 -25.42 19.29 10.26
C TYR A 52 -24.76 20.55 10.79
N SER A 53 -23.44 20.65 10.60
CA SER A 53 -22.72 21.87 10.92
C SER A 53 -23.29 23.05 10.12
N SER A 54 -23.41 24.21 10.76
CA SER A 54 -24.05 25.44 10.32
C SER A 54 -23.52 26.11 9.05
N ALA A 55 -22.68 25.45 8.27
CA ALA A 55 -21.98 26.02 7.11
C ALA A 55 -22.61 25.69 5.75
N GLN A 56 -23.61 24.81 5.68
CA GLN A 56 -24.21 24.38 4.42
C GLN A 56 -25.73 24.59 4.40
N GLN A 57 -26.25 25.08 3.25
CA GLN A 57 -27.67 25.18 3.04
C GLN A 57 -28.28 23.79 2.87
N PHE A 58 -28.85 23.26 3.95
CA PHE A 58 -29.53 21.97 3.98
C PHE A 58 -31.00 22.21 4.34
N GLU A 59 -31.89 21.83 3.42
CA GLU A 59 -33.33 21.94 3.58
C GLU A 59 -33.97 20.58 3.73
N PHE A 60 -34.77 20.35 4.77
CA PHE A 60 -35.56 19.13 4.93
C PHE A 60 -37.02 19.38 4.64
N ILE A 61 -37.65 18.51 3.83
CA ILE A 61 -39.05 18.56 3.46
C ILE A 61 -39.72 17.22 3.81
N GLY A 62 -40.63 17.25 4.78
CA GLY A 62 -41.34 16.08 5.30
C GLY A 62 -42.55 15.70 4.44
N ARG A 63 -42.35 15.14 3.25
CA ARG A 63 -43.39 14.64 2.36
C ARG A 63 -42.83 13.62 1.37
N GLU A 64 -43.69 13.07 0.53
CA GLU A 64 -43.22 12.29 -0.63
C GLU A 64 -42.66 13.23 -1.71
N ALA A 65 -41.62 12.73 -2.39
CA ALA A 65 -41.03 13.45 -3.51
C ALA A 65 -41.92 13.34 -4.76
N MET A 66 -41.94 14.43 -5.53
CA MET A 66 -42.72 14.55 -6.76
C MET A 66 -41.81 14.83 -7.96
N PRO A 67 -42.27 14.56 -9.20
CA PRO A 67 -41.47 14.85 -10.41
C PRO A 67 -41.04 16.33 -10.51
N SER A 68 -41.82 17.26 -10.00
CA SER A 68 -41.47 18.68 -9.96
C SER A 68 -40.23 19.00 -9.09
N ASP A 69 -39.90 18.14 -8.14
CA ASP A 69 -38.73 18.33 -7.28
C ASP A 69 -37.39 18.09 -8.03
N LEU A 70 -37.43 17.45 -9.18
CA LEU A 70 -36.29 17.19 -10.04
C LEU A 70 -35.82 18.43 -10.81
N VAL A 71 -36.67 19.43 -10.94
CA VAL A 71 -36.38 20.64 -11.74
C VAL A 71 -35.24 21.45 -11.12
N GLY A 72 -34.20 21.76 -11.93
CA GLY A 72 -33.07 22.57 -11.51
C GLY A 72 -32.06 21.85 -10.61
N ARG A 73 -32.18 20.56 -10.45
CA ARG A 73 -31.21 19.75 -9.67
C ARG A 73 -29.98 19.39 -10.47
N SER A 74 -28.81 19.44 -9.84
CA SER A 74 -27.53 19.03 -10.43
C SER A 74 -27.34 17.52 -10.36
N ALA A 75 -27.90 16.89 -9.32
CA ALA A 75 -27.92 15.44 -9.15
C ALA A 75 -29.01 15.03 -8.17
N VAL A 76 -29.52 13.82 -8.31
CA VAL A 76 -30.54 13.24 -7.43
C VAL A 76 -30.02 11.90 -6.89
N PHE A 77 -30.14 11.69 -5.59
CA PHE A 77 -29.84 10.46 -4.91
C PHE A 77 -31.10 9.88 -4.29
N ILE A 78 -31.45 8.67 -4.65
CA ILE A 78 -32.68 8.00 -4.22
C ILE A 78 -32.34 6.77 -3.40
N ALA A 79 -32.84 6.69 -2.18
CA ALA A 79 -32.80 5.49 -1.34
C ALA A 79 -34.15 4.80 -1.29
N GLY A 80 -34.15 3.48 -1.27
CA GLY A 80 -35.35 2.63 -1.24
C GLY A 80 -35.81 2.17 -2.63
N ASP A 81 -36.45 1.01 -2.63
CA ASP A 81 -36.90 0.25 -3.80
C ASP A 81 -38.39 0.42 -4.11
N GLY A 82 -39.04 1.36 -3.45
CA GLY A 82 -40.46 1.63 -3.64
C GLY A 82 -40.79 2.04 -5.08
N ARG A 83 -41.99 1.64 -5.55
CA ARG A 83 -42.48 1.95 -6.92
C ARG A 83 -42.38 3.43 -7.28
N ALA A 84 -42.69 4.31 -6.34
CA ALA A 84 -42.61 5.77 -6.52
C ALA A 84 -41.17 6.23 -6.78
N ASN A 85 -40.18 5.66 -6.10
CA ASN A 85 -38.74 5.95 -6.28
C ASN A 85 -38.24 5.49 -7.65
N ILE A 86 -38.75 4.36 -8.15
CA ILE A 86 -38.43 3.85 -9.49
C ILE A 86 -38.99 4.79 -10.57
N GLU A 87 -40.21 5.27 -10.38
CA GLU A 87 -40.85 6.24 -11.30
C GLU A 87 -40.13 7.59 -11.31
N LEU A 88 -39.72 8.10 -10.15
CA LEU A 88 -38.88 9.31 -10.04
C LEU A 88 -37.49 9.14 -10.70
N ALA A 89 -36.84 7.99 -10.55
CA ALA A 89 -35.59 7.72 -11.23
C ALA A 89 -35.74 7.74 -12.75
N ARG A 90 -36.83 7.15 -13.28
CA ARG A 90 -37.13 7.17 -14.71
C ARG A 90 -37.44 8.58 -15.21
N GLU A 91 -38.13 9.39 -14.37
CA GLU A 91 -38.41 10.78 -14.70
C GLU A 91 -37.13 11.61 -14.72
N ALA A 92 -36.24 11.44 -13.73
CA ALA A 92 -34.94 12.08 -13.73
C ALA A 92 -34.15 11.78 -15.02
N HIS A 93 -34.19 10.52 -15.47
CA HIS A 93 -33.60 10.10 -16.77
C HIS A 93 -34.21 10.89 -17.95
N ARG A 94 -35.53 11.01 -17.99
CA ARG A 94 -36.24 11.75 -19.08
C ARG A 94 -35.90 13.23 -19.08
N CYS A 95 -35.71 13.81 -17.90
CA CYS A 95 -35.37 15.22 -17.73
C CYS A 95 -33.86 15.50 -17.87
N GLY A 96 -33.03 14.50 -18.10
CA GLY A 96 -31.58 14.65 -18.19
C GLY A 96 -30.90 14.99 -16.86
N VAL A 97 -31.57 14.77 -15.73
CA VAL A 97 -30.99 14.97 -14.39
C VAL A 97 -30.21 13.73 -13.98
N PRO A 98 -28.91 13.86 -13.65
CA PRO A 98 -28.14 12.74 -13.15
C PRO A 98 -28.76 12.13 -11.90
N VAL A 99 -29.03 10.82 -11.89
CA VAL A 99 -29.63 10.10 -10.77
C VAL A 99 -28.80 8.91 -10.36
N HIS A 100 -28.63 8.74 -9.04
CA HIS A 100 -28.09 7.56 -8.41
C HIS A 100 -29.15 6.93 -7.52
N VAL A 101 -29.48 5.65 -7.75
CA VAL A 101 -30.43 4.89 -6.93
C VAL A 101 -29.65 3.85 -6.13
N VAL A 102 -29.69 3.97 -4.82
CA VAL A 102 -28.95 3.08 -3.90
C VAL A 102 -29.39 1.63 -4.11
N GLY A 103 -28.45 0.74 -4.37
CA GLY A 103 -28.72 -0.69 -4.61
C GLY A 103 -29.36 -1.02 -5.95
N GLN A 104 -29.60 -0.04 -6.85
CA GLN A 104 -30.27 -0.24 -8.14
C GLN A 104 -29.44 0.33 -9.32
N PRO A 105 -28.35 -0.33 -9.69
CA PRO A 105 -27.43 0.19 -10.73
C PRO A 105 -28.08 0.40 -12.10
N LEU A 106 -29.09 -0.41 -12.44
CA LEU A 106 -29.82 -0.30 -13.72
C LEU A 106 -30.72 0.95 -13.82
N LEU A 107 -31.06 1.56 -12.67
CA LEU A 107 -31.86 2.78 -12.61
C LEU A 107 -30.99 4.03 -12.42
N SER A 108 -29.71 3.88 -12.30
CA SER A 108 -28.76 4.98 -12.09
C SER A 108 -28.15 5.45 -13.40
N THR A 109 -28.10 6.78 -13.65
CA THR A 109 -27.39 7.38 -14.79
C THR A 109 -25.89 7.47 -14.54
N PHE A 110 -25.48 7.50 -13.28
CA PHE A 110 -24.09 7.39 -12.85
C PHE A 110 -24.02 6.48 -11.63
N GLN A 111 -22.90 5.86 -11.47
CA GLN A 111 -22.61 5.11 -10.26
C GLN A 111 -21.52 5.86 -9.52
N LEU A 112 -21.74 6.07 -8.23
CA LEU A 112 -20.63 6.43 -7.37
C LEU A 112 -19.65 5.25 -7.39
N PRO A 113 -18.32 5.49 -7.43
CA PRO A 113 -17.37 4.40 -7.27
C PRO A 113 -17.80 3.64 -6.03
N ASP A 114 -18.01 2.34 -6.22
CA ASP A 114 -18.60 1.44 -5.23
C ASP A 114 -17.86 1.58 -3.90
N GLN A 115 -18.33 2.48 -3.05
CA GLN A 115 -17.88 2.61 -1.67
C GLN A 115 -18.37 1.41 -0.86
N ALA A 116 -19.50 0.81 -1.29
CA ALA A 116 -20.09 -0.36 -0.67
C ALA A 116 -19.26 -1.65 -0.93
N GLY A 117 -18.63 -1.79 -2.10
CA GLY A 117 -17.69 -2.90 -2.35
C GLY A 117 -16.38 -2.79 -1.55
N ARG A 118 -16.16 -1.65 -0.85
CA ARG A 118 -14.98 -1.42 0.00
C ARG A 118 -15.27 -1.30 1.50
N ARG A 119 -16.53 -1.14 1.90
CA ARG A 119 -16.89 -0.97 3.32
C ARG A 119 -17.70 -2.12 3.91
N ASP A 120 -18.40 -2.93 3.11
CA ASP A 120 -19.20 -4.06 3.60
C ASP A 120 -18.39 -5.33 3.92
N ALA A 121 -17.12 -5.33 3.66
CA ALA A 121 -16.18 -6.24 4.30
C ALA A 121 -15.10 -5.40 4.99
N GLY A 122 -15.50 -4.62 5.99
CA GLY A 122 -14.56 -4.09 6.98
C GLY A 122 -13.64 -5.22 7.40
N LEU A 123 -12.36 -4.95 7.63
CA LEU A 123 -11.45 -5.99 8.07
C LEU A 123 -12.11 -6.75 9.25
N PRO A 124 -12.33 -8.09 9.18
CA PRO A 124 -12.92 -8.82 10.26
C PRO A 124 -12.19 -8.56 11.59
N ALA A 125 -12.95 -8.25 12.64
CA ALA A 125 -12.41 -8.13 13.98
C ALA A 125 -11.76 -9.45 14.43
N GLY A 126 -10.73 -9.37 15.27
CA GLY A 126 -10.00 -10.55 15.71
C GLY A 126 -9.14 -11.21 14.64
N THR A 127 -8.79 -10.50 13.57
CA THR A 127 -7.95 -10.96 12.47
C THR A 127 -6.60 -10.25 12.46
N ILE A 128 -5.53 -10.97 12.15
CA ILE A 128 -4.20 -10.42 11.95
C ILE A 128 -3.95 -10.24 10.45
N TYR A 129 -3.55 -9.02 10.05
CA TYR A 129 -3.16 -8.67 8.69
C TYR A 129 -1.64 -8.49 8.66
N LEU A 130 -0.93 -9.37 7.96
CA LEU A 130 0.51 -9.20 7.68
C LEU A 130 0.63 -8.37 6.41
N VAL A 131 0.99 -7.11 6.55
CA VAL A 131 0.91 -6.12 5.49
C VAL A 131 2.29 -5.68 5.05
N GLY A 132 2.55 -5.77 3.76
CA GLY A 132 3.75 -5.22 3.13
C GLY A 132 3.62 -3.71 2.92
N ALA A 133 4.55 -2.96 3.51
CA ALA A 133 4.62 -1.51 3.40
C ALA A 133 5.33 -1.02 2.12
N GLY A 134 5.80 -1.94 1.28
CA GLY A 134 6.65 -1.56 0.16
C GLY A 134 8.03 -1.06 0.59
N PRO A 135 8.85 -0.57 -0.34
CA PRO A 135 10.25 -0.21 -0.10
C PRO A 135 10.47 1.14 0.59
N GLY A 136 9.44 1.98 0.70
CA GLY A 136 9.52 3.25 1.43
C GLY A 136 8.70 4.40 0.88
N ASN A 137 8.49 4.50 -0.44
CA ASN A 137 7.60 5.49 -1.04
C ASN A 137 6.13 5.09 -0.80
N PRO A 138 5.29 5.98 -0.19
CA PRO A 138 3.86 5.73 0.02
C PRO A 138 3.06 5.39 -1.24
N GLU A 139 3.43 5.94 -2.40
CA GLU A 139 2.78 5.65 -3.68
C GLU A 139 2.97 4.21 -4.15
N LEU A 140 3.94 3.49 -3.55
CA LEU A 140 4.19 2.08 -3.82
C LEU A 140 3.45 1.13 -2.87
N LEU A 141 2.60 1.65 -1.98
CA LEU A 141 1.66 0.84 -1.23
C LEU A 141 0.64 0.20 -2.18
N THR A 142 0.33 -1.06 -1.94
CA THR A 142 -0.83 -1.65 -2.61
C THR A 142 -2.12 -1.02 -2.05
N LYS A 143 -3.16 -0.96 -2.86
CA LYS A 143 -4.48 -0.49 -2.40
C LYS A 143 -4.99 -1.31 -1.20
N ALA A 144 -4.69 -2.61 -1.19
CA ALA A 144 -5.05 -3.49 -0.08
C ALA A 144 -4.27 -3.14 1.21
N ALA A 145 -2.98 -2.76 1.10
CA ALA A 145 -2.18 -2.33 2.23
C ALA A 145 -2.71 -1.01 2.82
N LEU A 146 -3.02 -0.02 1.96
CA LEU A 146 -3.61 1.24 2.40
C LEU A 146 -4.94 1.01 3.12
N ASN A 147 -5.84 0.21 2.51
CA ASN A 147 -7.13 -0.13 3.10
C ASN A 147 -6.99 -0.85 4.46
N ALA A 148 -5.98 -1.73 4.61
CA ALA A 148 -5.72 -2.39 5.88
C ALA A 148 -5.24 -1.40 6.96
N LEU A 149 -4.41 -0.42 6.60
CA LEU A 149 -3.94 0.62 7.52
C LEU A 149 -5.09 1.54 7.97
N GLU A 150 -5.94 1.97 7.03
CA GLU A 150 -7.07 2.87 7.31
C GLU A 150 -8.10 2.25 8.27
N GLN A 151 -8.21 0.92 8.31
CA GLN A 151 -9.18 0.21 9.13
C GLN A 151 -8.59 -0.44 10.38
N ALA A 152 -7.27 -0.32 10.59
CA ALA A 152 -6.60 -0.92 11.74
C ALA A 152 -7.05 -0.31 13.07
N ASP A 153 -7.24 -1.16 14.09
CA ASP A 153 -7.37 -0.71 15.48
C ASP A 153 -6.00 -0.59 16.15
N ILE A 154 -5.05 -1.46 15.74
CA ILE A 154 -3.67 -1.43 16.20
C ILE A 154 -2.70 -1.83 15.07
N VAL A 155 -1.59 -1.10 14.96
CA VAL A 155 -0.51 -1.35 14.00
C VAL A 155 0.78 -1.67 14.74
N PHE A 156 1.29 -2.89 14.54
CA PHE A 156 2.61 -3.32 14.99
C PHE A 156 3.62 -3.08 13.88
N TYR A 157 4.70 -2.35 14.15
CA TYR A 157 5.67 -1.95 13.12
C TYR A 157 7.11 -2.07 13.60
N ASP A 158 8.05 -2.14 12.67
CA ASP A 158 9.50 -2.18 12.94
C ASP A 158 10.23 -0.91 12.45
N LYS A 159 11.54 -0.84 12.73
CA LYS A 159 12.40 0.32 12.43
C LYS A 159 12.51 0.66 10.94
N LEU A 160 12.29 -0.30 10.04
CA LEU A 160 12.51 -0.11 8.60
C LEU A 160 11.34 0.60 7.92
N ILE A 161 10.20 0.77 8.59
CA ILE A 161 9.06 1.48 8.03
C ILE A 161 9.41 2.97 7.87
N ALA A 162 9.24 3.51 6.67
CA ALA A 162 9.48 4.92 6.40
C ALA A 162 8.47 5.81 7.14
N SER A 163 8.90 7.00 7.60
CA SER A 163 8.03 7.95 8.30
C SER A 163 6.79 8.31 7.48
N ALA A 164 6.96 8.54 6.17
CA ALA A 164 5.85 8.84 5.26
C ALA A 164 4.78 7.73 5.20
N ILE A 165 5.14 6.47 5.44
CA ILE A 165 4.17 5.36 5.58
C ILE A 165 3.49 5.42 6.95
N MET A 166 4.25 5.75 8.02
CA MET A 166 3.70 5.88 9.37
C MET A 166 2.65 7.00 9.46
N ASP A 167 2.79 8.05 8.66
CA ASP A 167 1.86 9.18 8.61
C ASP A 167 0.49 8.81 8.01
N LEU A 168 0.42 7.71 7.26
CA LEU A 168 -0.84 7.17 6.71
C LEU A 168 -1.67 6.38 7.73
N ILE A 169 -1.10 6.04 8.88
CA ILE A 169 -1.83 5.33 9.94
C ILE A 169 -2.78 6.32 10.62
N PRO A 170 -4.10 6.03 10.70
CA PRO A 170 -5.04 6.91 11.38
C PRO A 170 -4.64 7.21 12.82
N ALA A 171 -4.93 8.43 13.29
CA ALA A 171 -4.66 8.83 14.67
C ALA A 171 -5.45 7.99 15.70
N THR A 172 -6.54 7.37 15.27
CA THR A 172 -7.38 6.46 16.08
C THR A 172 -6.76 5.09 16.28
N ALA A 173 -5.83 4.67 15.41
CA ALA A 173 -5.16 3.39 15.52
C ALA A 173 -4.00 3.45 16.53
N ALA A 174 -3.96 2.49 17.45
CA ALA A 174 -2.81 2.35 18.34
C ALA A 174 -1.56 1.95 17.53
N ARG A 175 -0.38 2.45 17.91
CA ARG A 175 0.90 2.15 17.24
C ARG A 175 1.84 1.47 18.21
N GLN A 176 2.30 0.27 17.89
CA GLN A 176 3.23 -0.48 18.74
C GLN A 176 4.50 -0.84 17.99
N PHE A 177 5.61 -0.29 18.44
CA PHE A 177 6.92 -0.63 17.92
C PHE A 177 7.35 -2.02 18.42
N VAL A 178 7.77 -2.90 17.50
CA VAL A 178 8.25 -4.26 17.83
C VAL A 178 9.65 -4.55 17.27
N GLY A 179 10.30 -3.54 16.68
CA GLY A 179 11.63 -3.67 16.10
C GLY A 179 12.74 -3.74 17.18
N LYS A 180 13.96 -4.06 16.74
CA LYS A 180 15.15 -3.98 17.59
C LYS A 180 15.60 -2.52 17.69
N SER A 181 15.73 -2.00 18.90
CA SER A 181 16.30 -0.69 19.21
C SER A 181 17.45 -0.81 20.18
N ARG A 182 18.54 -0.02 19.98
CA ARG A 182 19.63 0.03 20.95
C ARG A 182 19.10 0.56 22.29
N GLY A 183 19.34 -0.18 23.38
CA GLY A 183 18.97 0.24 24.74
C GLY A 183 17.57 -0.15 25.22
N HIS A 184 16.74 -0.78 24.39
CA HIS A 184 15.46 -1.37 24.81
C HIS A 184 15.49 -2.88 24.62
N HIS A 185 14.85 -3.62 25.54
CA HIS A 185 14.63 -5.07 25.36
C HIS A 185 13.94 -5.29 24.00
N SER A 186 14.68 -5.85 23.04
CA SER A 186 14.11 -6.22 21.75
C SER A 186 13.17 -7.41 21.94
N MET A 187 11.93 -7.28 21.50
CA MET A 187 11.00 -8.41 21.47
C MET A 187 11.60 -9.55 20.63
N THR A 188 11.52 -10.77 21.16
CA THR A 188 11.82 -11.95 20.35
C THR A 188 10.72 -12.16 19.30
N GLN A 189 10.97 -12.96 18.27
CA GLN A 189 9.95 -13.25 17.26
C GLN A 189 8.72 -13.93 17.89
N ASP A 190 8.94 -14.77 18.90
CA ASP A 190 7.87 -15.43 19.67
C ASP A 190 7.06 -14.40 20.48
N ASP A 191 7.72 -13.38 21.05
CA ASP A 191 7.03 -12.31 21.78
C ASP A 191 6.16 -11.48 20.83
N ILE A 192 6.66 -11.19 19.64
CA ILE A 192 5.87 -10.51 18.61
C ILE A 192 4.64 -11.34 18.25
N GLY A 193 4.82 -12.63 17.96
CA GLY A 193 3.70 -13.54 17.68
C GLY A 193 2.67 -13.57 18.81
N ARG A 194 3.12 -13.65 20.08
CA ARG A 194 2.23 -13.61 21.25
C ARG A 194 1.47 -12.27 21.35
N ALA A 195 2.13 -11.16 21.10
CA ALA A 195 1.51 -9.83 21.16
C ALA A 195 0.43 -9.65 20.08
N LEU A 196 0.70 -10.09 18.85
CA LEU A 196 -0.27 -10.06 17.75
C LEU A 196 -1.51 -10.90 18.09
N VAL A 197 -1.30 -12.13 18.58
CA VAL A 197 -2.38 -13.06 18.98
C VAL A 197 -3.19 -12.48 20.15
N ALA A 198 -2.54 -11.88 21.15
CA ALA A 198 -3.21 -11.28 22.29
C ALA A 198 -4.13 -10.11 21.87
N ALA A 199 -3.66 -9.25 20.97
CA ALA A 199 -4.47 -8.16 20.42
C ALA A 199 -5.67 -8.68 19.60
N ALA A 200 -5.46 -9.67 18.75
CA ALA A 200 -6.54 -10.28 17.95
C ALA A 200 -7.61 -10.94 18.83
N ARG A 201 -7.21 -11.62 19.92
CA ARG A 201 -8.16 -12.22 20.89
C ARG A 201 -9.04 -11.18 21.61
N GLN A 202 -8.62 -9.92 21.67
CA GLN A 202 -9.43 -8.80 22.17
C GLN A 202 -10.44 -8.29 21.12
N GLY A 203 -10.54 -8.93 19.96
CA GLY A 203 -11.42 -8.54 18.88
C GLY A 203 -10.87 -7.36 18.05
N LEU A 204 -9.58 -6.99 18.19
CA LEU A 204 -8.99 -5.89 17.43
C LEU A 204 -8.65 -6.32 15.99
N ARG A 205 -8.75 -5.38 15.05
CA ARG A 205 -8.20 -5.50 13.70
C ARG A 205 -6.71 -5.17 13.77
N VAL A 206 -5.90 -6.23 13.72
CA VAL A 206 -4.46 -6.14 13.99
C VAL A 206 -3.71 -6.06 12.66
N VAL A 207 -2.98 -4.99 12.44
CA VAL A 207 -2.05 -4.87 11.31
C VAL A 207 -0.62 -5.08 11.80
N ARG A 208 0.10 -6.05 11.24
CA ARG A 208 1.55 -6.17 11.35
C ARG A 208 2.17 -5.59 10.07
N LEU A 209 2.66 -4.37 10.15
CA LEU A 209 3.25 -3.64 9.03
C LEU A 209 4.74 -3.98 8.90
N LYS A 210 5.14 -4.46 7.73
CA LYS A 210 6.48 -4.97 7.42
C LYS A 210 7.05 -4.25 6.20
N SER A 211 8.31 -3.80 6.27
CA SER A 211 8.99 -3.19 5.11
C SER A 211 9.08 -4.17 3.94
N GLY A 212 8.90 -3.69 2.72
CA GLY A 212 8.86 -4.52 1.52
C GLY A 212 7.64 -5.43 1.47
N ASP A 213 7.88 -6.72 1.35
CA ASP A 213 6.88 -7.79 1.33
C ASP A 213 7.00 -8.66 2.59
N PRO A 214 5.90 -9.10 3.23
CA PRO A 214 5.95 -9.88 4.46
C PRO A 214 6.71 -11.20 4.35
N PHE A 215 6.73 -11.82 3.17
CA PHE A 215 7.30 -13.16 2.93
C PHE A 215 8.69 -13.13 2.30
N ILE A 216 9.20 -11.96 1.88
CA ILE A 216 10.56 -11.83 1.32
C ILE A 216 11.50 -11.30 2.41
N PHE A 217 12.25 -12.18 3.03
CA PHE A 217 13.19 -11.90 4.14
C PHE A 217 12.60 -11.14 5.33
N GLY A 218 11.25 -11.14 5.44
CA GLY A 218 10.50 -10.42 6.46
C GLY A 218 10.06 -11.28 7.64
N ARG A 219 10.31 -12.59 7.66
CA ARG A 219 9.88 -13.54 8.71
C ARG A 219 8.36 -13.60 8.90
N GLY A 220 7.56 -13.12 7.95
CA GLY A 220 6.10 -13.16 8.02
C GLY A 220 5.53 -14.58 8.10
N GLY A 221 6.27 -15.57 7.60
CA GLY A 221 5.90 -16.99 7.73
C GLY A 221 5.83 -17.46 9.19
N GLU A 222 6.77 -17.01 10.04
CA GLU A 222 6.79 -17.34 11.47
C GLU A 222 5.59 -16.70 12.19
N GLU A 223 5.29 -15.43 11.91
CA GLU A 223 4.13 -14.70 12.46
C GLU A 223 2.81 -15.33 12.00
N MET A 224 2.72 -15.76 10.74
CA MET A 224 1.56 -16.49 10.20
C MET A 224 1.35 -17.84 10.91
N ILE A 225 2.43 -18.60 11.11
CA ILE A 225 2.36 -19.89 11.80
C ILE A 225 1.88 -19.71 13.24
N ALA A 226 2.42 -18.73 13.98
CA ALA A 226 2.02 -18.44 15.35
C ALA A 226 0.52 -18.06 15.44
N ALA A 227 0.01 -17.24 14.51
CA ALA A 227 -1.40 -16.88 14.44
C ALA A 227 -2.29 -18.11 14.20
N ARG A 228 -1.93 -18.94 13.21
CA ARG A 228 -2.69 -20.17 12.87
C ARG A 228 -2.72 -21.17 14.01
N GLN A 229 -1.59 -21.39 14.69
CA GLN A 229 -1.51 -22.26 15.86
C GLN A 229 -2.39 -21.78 17.02
N ALA A 230 -2.59 -20.46 17.13
CA ALA A 230 -3.48 -19.87 18.12
C ALA A 230 -4.97 -19.86 17.71
N GLY A 231 -5.30 -20.36 16.52
CA GLY A 231 -6.66 -20.35 15.95
C GLY A 231 -7.12 -18.95 15.48
N ILE A 232 -6.19 -18.02 15.27
CA ILE A 232 -6.50 -16.64 14.83
C ILE A 232 -6.46 -16.59 13.31
N PRO A 233 -7.49 -16.04 12.64
CA PRO A 233 -7.48 -15.78 11.21
C PRO A 233 -6.33 -14.84 10.85
N VAL A 234 -5.61 -15.16 9.76
CA VAL A 234 -4.52 -14.34 9.26
C VAL A 234 -4.67 -14.11 7.77
N VAL A 235 -4.54 -12.86 7.36
CA VAL A 235 -4.58 -12.41 5.96
C VAL A 235 -3.21 -11.84 5.60
N ILE A 236 -2.71 -12.26 4.44
CA ILE A 236 -1.44 -11.75 3.92
C ILE A 236 -1.76 -10.70 2.85
N VAL A 237 -1.25 -9.50 3.06
CA VAL A 237 -1.34 -8.41 2.09
C VAL A 237 0.05 -8.17 1.52
N PRO A 238 0.31 -8.53 0.26
CA PRO A 238 1.63 -8.41 -0.33
C PRO A 238 2.04 -6.94 -0.48
N GLY A 239 3.35 -6.70 -0.48
CA GLY A 239 3.94 -5.40 -0.78
C GLY A 239 5.01 -5.51 -1.86
N ILE A 240 5.39 -4.37 -2.45
CA ILE A 240 6.52 -4.32 -3.39
C ILE A 240 7.79 -4.57 -2.59
N THR A 241 8.45 -5.69 -2.85
CA THR A 241 9.72 -6.01 -2.18
C THR A 241 10.83 -5.05 -2.60
N ALA A 242 11.82 -4.84 -1.74
CA ALA A 242 12.93 -3.91 -1.98
C ALA A 242 13.65 -4.19 -3.32
N ALA A 243 13.81 -5.46 -3.72
CA ALA A 243 14.41 -5.81 -5.00
C ALA A 243 13.74 -5.12 -6.17
N LEU A 244 12.42 -5.17 -6.24
CA LEU A 244 11.66 -4.56 -7.35
C LEU A 244 11.64 -3.05 -7.24
N GLY A 245 11.34 -2.51 -6.06
CA GLY A 245 11.20 -1.07 -5.87
C GLY A 245 12.51 -0.31 -6.02
N CYS A 246 13.58 -0.79 -5.41
CA CYS A 246 14.91 -0.15 -5.51
C CYS A 246 15.48 -0.25 -6.93
N ALA A 247 15.36 -1.40 -7.58
CA ALA A 247 15.83 -1.59 -8.95
C ALA A 247 15.11 -0.64 -9.93
N ALA A 248 13.78 -0.54 -9.83
CA ALA A 248 13.01 0.39 -10.65
C ALA A 248 13.40 1.85 -10.40
N ALA A 249 13.56 2.25 -9.13
CA ALA A 249 13.96 3.61 -8.76
C ALA A 249 15.39 3.97 -9.23
N ALA A 250 16.28 2.97 -9.33
CA ALA A 250 17.65 3.15 -9.83
C ALA A 250 17.78 2.99 -11.36
N GLY A 251 16.67 2.73 -12.08
CA GLY A 251 16.68 2.49 -13.52
C GLY A 251 17.40 1.20 -13.93
N ILE A 252 17.42 0.19 -13.05
CA ILE A 252 18.10 -1.10 -13.30
C ILE A 252 17.03 -2.18 -13.54
N PRO A 253 16.85 -2.69 -14.75
CA PRO A 253 15.96 -3.83 -14.99
C PRO A 253 16.60 -5.09 -14.41
N LEU A 254 15.87 -5.81 -13.54
CA LEU A 254 16.39 -7.06 -12.95
C LEU A 254 16.48 -8.20 -13.95
N THR A 255 15.71 -8.15 -15.04
CA THR A 255 15.81 -9.07 -16.17
C THR A 255 15.91 -8.28 -17.46
N GLN A 256 16.73 -8.77 -18.39
CA GLN A 256 16.88 -8.18 -19.72
C GLN A 256 17.21 -9.27 -20.74
N ARG A 257 16.52 -9.23 -21.89
CA ARG A 257 16.80 -10.17 -22.98
C ARG A 257 18.29 -10.11 -23.35
N LEU A 258 18.93 -11.25 -23.51
CA LEU A 258 20.35 -11.43 -23.84
C LEU A 258 21.36 -11.02 -22.73
N MET A 259 20.89 -10.59 -21.53
CA MET A 259 21.75 -10.24 -20.40
C MET A 259 21.43 -11.04 -19.14
N ALA A 260 20.15 -11.12 -18.77
CA ALA A 260 19.72 -11.82 -17.56
C ALA A 260 18.32 -12.42 -17.76
N GLY A 261 18.26 -13.74 -17.88
CA GLY A 261 17.02 -14.51 -18.00
C GLY A 261 16.40 -14.87 -16.65
N ALA A 262 17.15 -14.73 -15.56
CA ALA A 262 16.70 -15.07 -14.22
C ALA A 262 17.14 -14.04 -13.16
N VAL A 263 16.40 -14.02 -12.04
CA VAL A 263 16.74 -13.21 -10.87
C VAL A 263 16.81 -14.11 -9.65
N THR A 264 17.89 -14.02 -8.90
CA THR A 264 18.05 -14.65 -7.59
C THR A 264 17.94 -13.62 -6.49
N LEU A 265 17.01 -13.81 -5.55
CA LEU A 265 16.94 -13.03 -4.32
C LEU A 265 17.59 -13.81 -3.19
N ALA A 266 18.61 -13.25 -2.57
CA ALA A 266 19.34 -13.90 -1.49
C ALA A 266 19.59 -12.94 -0.32
N THR A 267 19.91 -13.48 0.85
CA THR A 267 20.38 -12.71 2.00
C THR A 267 21.90 -12.77 2.10
N GLY A 268 22.53 -11.61 2.35
CA GLY A 268 23.96 -11.54 2.63
C GLY A 268 24.34 -12.01 4.03
N HIS A 269 23.35 -12.12 4.95
CA HIS A 269 23.60 -12.66 6.27
C HIS A 269 23.92 -14.16 6.24
N ARG A 270 24.76 -14.58 7.16
CA ARG A 270 24.97 -16.01 7.40
C ARG A 270 23.69 -16.66 7.90
N SER A 271 23.46 -17.89 7.50
CA SER A 271 22.41 -18.74 8.05
C SER A 271 22.55 -18.86 9.57
N ALA A 272 21.44 -18.84 10.31
CA ALA A 272 21.43 -18.97 11.77
C ALA A 272 22.00 -20.32 12.26
N ASP A 273 22.00 -21.36 11.40
CA ASP A 273 22.57 -22.68 11.66
C ASP A 273 24.05 -22.76 11.27
N GLY A 274 24.66 -21.65 10.84
CA GLY A 274 26.07 -21.56 10.47
C GLY A 274 26.44 -22.20 9.13
N ARG A 275 25.48 -22.72 8.37
CA ARG A 275 25.75 -23.28 7.05
C ARG A 275 26.20 -22.20 6.07
N PRO A 276 27.26 -22.42 5.30
CA PRO A 276 27.67 -21.53 4.24
C PRO A 276 26.59 -21.52 3.12
N THR A 277 26.33 -20.35 2.55
CA THR A 277 25.53 -20.26 1.34
C THR A 277 26.31 -20.84 0.17
N ASP A 278 25.69 -21.73 -0.58
CA ASP A 278 26.29 -22.25 -1.84
C ASP A 278 26.04 -21.22 -2.96
N TRP A 279 26.93 -20.22 -3.01
CA TRP A 279 26.85 -19.15 -3.97
C TRP A 279 26.97 -19.63 -5.42
N ALA A 280 27.71 -20.73 -5.68
CA ALA A 280 27.87 -21.26 -7.04
C ALA A 280 26.56 -21.69 -7.68
N GLN A 281 25.57 -22.08 -6.88
CA GLN A 281 24.21 -22.38 -7.37
C GLN A 281 23.33 -21.13 -7.57
N LEU A 282 23.67 -20.00 -6.95
CA LEU A 282 22.86 -18.79 -6.94
C LEU A 282 23.29 -17.77 -7.99
N VAL A 283 24.50 -17.88 -8.51
CA VAL A 283 25.08 -16.98 -9.52
C VAL A 283 25.09 -17.62 -10.90
N GLY A 284 25.31 -16.83 -11.93
CA GLY A 284 25.42 -17.27 -13.33
C GLY A 284 25.49 -16.06 -14.27
N ASP A 285 26.07 -16.25 -15.46
CA ASP A 285 26.28 -15.18 -16.45
C ASP A 285 24.97 -14.58 -16.99
N ASP A 286 23.90 -15.37 -17.01
CA ASP A 286 22.57 -14.99 -17.47
C ASP A 286 21.61 -14.60 -16.34
N ARG A 287 22.15 -14.28 -15.15
CA ARG A 287 21.36 -14.11 -13.94
C ARG A 287 21.76 -12.84 -13.17
N THR A 288 20.74 -12.15 -12.67
CA THR A 288 20.92 -11.05 -11.72
C THR A 288 20.81 -11.58 -10.30
N LEU A 289 21.81 -11.31 -9.45
CA LEU A 289 21.77 -11.60 -8.03
C LEU A 289 21.42 -10.33 -7.26
N VAL A 290 20.40 -10.41 -6.41
CA VAL A 290 19.97 -9.31 -5.53
C VAL A 290 20.15 -9.73 -4.08
N LEU A 291 21.00 -8.99 -3.36
CA LEU A 291 21.35 -9.29 -1.97
C LEU A 291 20.66 -8.33 -1.00
N TYR A 292 19.90 -8.89 -0.09
CA TYR A 292 19.36 -8.22 1.08
C TYR A 292 20.36 -8.33 2.25
N MET A 293 20.40 -7.31 3.11
CA MET A 293 21.21 -7.34 4.35
C MET A 293 22.70 -7.67 4.11
N GLY A 294 23.25 -7.30 2.95
CA GLY A 294 24.62 -7.66 2.55
C GLY A 294 25.66 -6.58 2.83
N LYS A 295 25.27 -5.34 3.13
CA LYS A 295 26.20 -4.20 3.21
C LYS A 295 27.30 -4.40 4.26
N ASP A 296 26.93 -4.81 5.47
CA ASP A 296 27.89 -5.00 6.57
C ASP A 296 28.78 -6.23 6.40
N GLU A 297 28.41 -7.15 5.50
CA GLU A 297 29.13 -8.36 5.12
C GLU A 297 29.92 -8.20 3.79
N ALA A 298 30.03 -6.98 3.26
CA ALA A 298 30.58 -6.71 1.94
C ALA A 298 31.98 -7.33 1.69
N PRO A 299 32.96 -7.28 2.61
CA PRO A 299 34.26 -7.93 2.37
C PRO A 299 34.13 -9.44 2.20
N ARG A 300 33.38 -10.10 3.08
CA ARG A 300 33.16 -11.56 3.01
C ARG A 300 32.37 -11.94 1.75
N LEU A 301 31.32 -11.19 1.42
CA LEU A 301 30.54 -11.47 0.21
C LEU A 301 31.36 -11.34 -1.06
N THR A 302 32.30 -10.40 -1.12
CA THR A 302 33.23 -10.29 -2.24
C THR A 302 34.06 -11.56 -2.41
N GLU A 303 34.66 -12.05 -1.33
CA GLU A 303 35.46 -13.30 -1.35
C GLU A 303 34.61 -14.52 -1.71
N ASP A 304 33.45 -14.66 -1.10
CA ASP A 304 32.53 -15.77 -1.35
C ASP A 304 32.08 -15.82 -2.82
N LEU A 305 31.73 -14.66 -3.41
CA LEU A 305 31.28 -14.55 -4.80
C LEU A 305 32.41 -14.77 -5.81
N LEU A 306 33.60 -14.31 -5.50
CA LEU A 306 34.82 -14.64 -6.29
C LEU A 306 35.09 -16.15 -6.32
N ASN A 307 35.00 -16.79 -5.16
CA ASN A 307 35.15 -18.25 -5.04
C ASN A 307 34.04 -19.01 -5.78
N ALA A 308 32.88 -18.40 -5.96
CA ALA A 308 31.76 -18.92 -6.75
C ALA A 308 31.91 -18.67 -8.27
N GLY A 309 32.99 -18.00 -8.71
CA GLY A 309 33.31 -17.79 -10.12
C GLY A 309 32.86 -16.44 -10.71
N ILE A 310 32.36 -15.50 -9.91
CA ILE A 310 32.06 -14.14 -10.40
C ILE A 310 33.35 -13.33 -10.50
N GLY A 311 33.57 -12.67 -11.65
CA GLY A 311 34.76 -11.83 -11.87
C GLY A 311 34.73 -10.53 -11.04
N LEU A 312 35.93 -9.99 -10.72
CA LEU A 312 36.09 -8.70 -10.01
C LEU A 312 35.46 -7.52 -10.76
N ASP A 313 35.34 -7.61 -12.07
CA ASP A 313 34.80 -6.61 -13.00
C ASP A 313 33.27 -6.68 -13.14
N MET A 314 32.63 -7.65 -12.50
CA MET A 314 31.16 -7.78 -12.53
C MET A 314 30.50 -6.52 -12.02
N PRO A 315 29.60 -5.89 -12.81
CA PRO A 315 28.89 -4.68 -12.39
C PRO A 315 28.02 -4.89 -11.15
N ILE A 316 28.07 -3.93 -10.25
CA ILE A 316 27.25 -3.92 -9.04
C ILE A 316 26.63 -2.54 -8.80
N ALA A 317 25.49 -2.54 -8.12
CA ALA A 317 24.85 -1.34 -7.60
C ALA A 317 24.47 -1.54 -6.13
N LEU A 318 24.79 -0.58 -5.29
CA LEU A 318 24.33 -0.48 -3.91
C LEU A 318 23.28 0.62 -3.83
N ILE A 319 22.10 0.30 -3.36
CA ILE A 319 20.97 1.23 -3.28
C ILE A 319 20.58 1.39 -1.82
N GLU A 320 20.94 2.53 -1.25
CA GLU A 320 20.61 2.92 0.11
C GLU A 320 19.29 3.69 0.12
N ASN A 321 18.42 3.43 1.11
CA ASN A 321 17.12 4.09 1.28
C ASN A 321 16.26 4.10 0.01
N GLY A 322 16.31 3.03 -0.77
CA GLY A 322 15.66 2.96 -2.07
C GLY A 322 14.21 3.41 -2.04
N THR A 323 13.78 4.17 -3.03
CA THR A 323 12.46 4.80 -3.21
C THR A 323 12.11 5.93 -2.22
N ARG A 324 12.97 6.25 -1.26
CA ARG A 324 12.80 7.38 -0.34
C ARG A 324 13.43 8.64 -0.92
N THR A 325 13.11 9.79 -0.35
CA THR A 325 13.65 11.10 -0.78
C THR A 325 15.16 11.24 -0.57
N ASP A 326 15.72 10.46 0.35
CA ASP A 326 17.15 10.39 0.67
C ASP A 326 17.83 9.15 0.05
N MET A 327 17.26 8.62 -1.02
CA MET A 327 17.86 7.50 -1.78
C MET A 327 19.24 7.88 -2.32
N ARG A 328 20.20 6.96 -2.17
CA ARG A 328 21.53 7.04 -2.78
C ARG A 328 21.82 5.78 -3.56
N VAL A 329 22.51 5.94 -4.68
CA VAL A 329 22.94 4.84 -5.56
C VAL A 329 24.45 4.94 -5.76
N GLU A 330 25.17 3.89 -5.34
CA GLU A 330 26.60 3.74 -5.61
C GLU A 330 26.79 2.61 -6.62
N ILE A 331 27.52 2.88 -7.69
CA ILE A 331 27.76 1.93 -8.77
C ILE A 331 29.26 1.65 -8.91
N GLY A 332 29.60 0.43 -9.25
CA GLY A 332 30.97 0.00 -9.52
C GLY A 332 31.05 -1.45 -9.92
N THR A 333 32.15 -2.08 -9.57
CA THR A 333 32.40 -3.51 -9.83
C THR A 333 32.50 -4.30 -8.53
N LEU A 334 32.37 -5.62 -8.60
CA LEU A 334 32.41 -6.52 -7.43
C LEU A 334 33.68 -6.30 -6.59
N GLY A 335 34.83 -6.10 -7.23
CA GLY A 335 36.09 -5.84 -6.53
C GLY A 335 36.06 -4.59 -5.64
N ARG A 336 35.16 -3.63 -5.94
CA ARG A 336 35.00 -2.40 -5.17
C ARG A 336 33.88 -2.45 -4.14
N LEU A 337 33.18 -3.58 -4.03
CA LEU A 337 32.03 -3.71 -3.11
C LEU A 337 32.35 -3.29 -1.66
N PRO A 338 33.50 -3.70 -1.05
CA PRO A 338 33.83 -3.30 0.32
C PRO A 338 34.01 -1.78 0.49
N ASP A 339 34.58 -1.11 -0.52
CA ASP A 339 34.83 0.34 -0.48
C ASP A 339 33.54 1.14 -0.71
N LEU A 340 32.73 0.73 -1.67
CA LEU A 340 31.42 1.34 -1.90
C LEU A 340 30.51 1.21 -0.69
N ALA A 341 30.53 0.06 -0.01
CA ALA A 341 29.74 -0.14 1.21
C ALA A 341 30.11 0.83 2.33
N LYS A 342 31.39 1.25 2.43
CA LYS A 342 31.87 2.24 3.43
C LYS A 342 31.37 3.67 3.15
N LEU A 343 31.00 3.99 1.91
CA LEU A 343 30.47 5.31 1.54
C LEU A 343 29.02 5.51 2.03
N LEU A 344 28.33 4.42 2.36
CA LEU A 344 26.93 4.42 2.76
C LEU A 344 26.78 4.54 4.28
N SER A 345 25.63 5.03 4.71
CA SER A 345 25.29 5.16 6.14
C SER A 345 25.32 3.82 6.87
N PRO A 346 25.92 3.70 8.04
CA PRO A 346 25.99 2.42 8.77
C PRO A 346 24.62 1.83 9.14
N HIS A 347 23.60 2.70 9.28
CA HIS A 347 22.29 2.32 9.81
C HIS A 347 21.16 2.35 8.79
N ALA A 348 21.41 2.78 7.56
CA ALA A 348 20.42 2.82 6.51
C ALA A 348 20.26 1.45 5.83
N PRO A 349 19.05 1.06 5.45
CA PRO A 349 18.83 -0.14 4.67
C PRO A 349 19.48 -0.01 3.30
N CYS A 350 20.13 -1.07 2.86
CA CYS A 350 20.80 -1.12 1.57
C CYS A 350 20.47 -2.44 0.85
N LEU A 351 20.22 -2.33 -0.45
CA LEU A 351 20.10 -3.45 -1.38
C LEU A 351 21.33 -3.48 -2.28
N ILE A 352 21.84 -4.67 -2.59
CA ILE A 352 22.94 -4.83 -3.53
C ILE A 352 22.43 -5.59 -4.75
N ILE A 353 22.64 -5.04 -5.95
CA ILE A 353 22.31 -5.71 -7.23
C ILE A 353 23.65 -6.05 -7.92
N ILE A 354 23.82 -7.29 -8.33
CA ILE A 354 25.01 -7.81 -8.98
C ILE A 354 24.60 -8.45 -10.31
N GLY A 355 25.16 -7.95 -11.41
CA GLY A 355 24.86 -8.47 -12.74
C GLY A 355 25.11 -7.46 -13.84
N THR A 356 25.22 -7.93 -15.07
CA THR A 356 25.47 -7.11 -16.26
C THR A 356 24.37 -6.09 -16.53
N VAL A 357 23.14 -6.32 -16.04
CA VAL A 357 21.99 -5.39 -16.14
C VAL A 357 22.26 -4.04 -15.48
N VAL A 358 23.17 -3.95 -14.52
CA VAL A 358 23.56 -2.67 -13.88
C VAL A 358 24.13 -1.69 -14.89
N ARG A 359 24.75 -2.16 -15.98
CA ARG A 359 25.25 -1.32 -17.08
C ARG A 359 24.16 -0.54 -17.83
N LEU A 360 22.90 -0.91 -17.65
CA LEU A 360 21.78 -0.25 -18.30
C LEU A 360 21.29 1.01 -17.55
N SER A 361 21.72 1.19 -16.30
CA SER A 361 21.36 2.37 -15.51
C SER A 361 22.08 3.63 -16.02
N ASP A 362 21.46 4.79 -15.89
CA ASP A 362 22.07 6.07 -16.23
C ASP A 362 23.29 6.35 -15.34
N HIS A 363 23.27 5.94 -14.09
CA HIS A 363 24.42 6.05 -13.17
C HIS A 363 25.65 5.29 -13.66
N TRP A 364 25.48 4.13 -14.34
CA TRP A 364 26.61 3.41 -14.95
C TRP A 364 27.18 4.19 -16.15
N ARG A 365 26.31 4.79 -16.97
CA ARG A 365 26.72 5.57 -18.16
C ARG A 365 27.55 6.77 -17.81
N GLU A 366 27.31 7.40 -16.65
CA GLU A 366 28.09 8.50 -16.13
C GLU A 366 29.48 8.06 -15.64
N LEU A 367 29.61 6.83 -15.13
CA LEU A 367 30.87 6.25 -14.63
C LEU A 367 31.74 5.61 -15.71
N ALA A 368 31.16 5.10 -16.78
CA ALA A 368 31.87 4.34 -17.81
C ALA A 368 33.07 5.11 -18.44
N PRO A 369 33.01 6.43 -18.71
CA PRO A 369 34.15 7.19 -19.21
C PRO A 369 35.31 7.30 -18.20
N LEU A 370 35.00 7.29 -16.88
CA LEU A 370 36.00 7.41 -15.81
C LEU A 370 36.73 6.09 -15.57
N VAL A 371 36.05 4.97 -15.76
CA VAL A 371 36.63 3.60 -15.65
C VAL A 371 37.54 3.34 -16.84
N ALA A 372 37.13 3.70 -18.06
CA ALA A 372 37.93 3.54 -19.27
C ALA A 372 39.19 4.44 -19.33
N ALA A 373 39.24 5.49 -18.53
CA ALA A 373 40.40 6.38 -18.42
C ALA A 373 41.42 5.93 -17.34
N ALA A 374 41.06 4.94 -16.53
CA ALA A 374 41.89 4.42 -15.45
C ALA A 374 42.55 3.05 -15.78
N GLU A 375 42.22 2.46 -16.93
CA GLU A 375 42.90 1.32 -17.58
C GLU A 375 43.97 1.81 -18.56
#